data_97d51d3864a6b796deb212068bcc2077
#
_entry.id   97d51d3864a6b796deb212068bcc2077
#
_cell.length_a   1.000
_cell.length_b   1.000
_cell.length_c   1.000
_cell.angle_alpha   90.00
_cell.angle_beta   90.00
_cell.angle_gamma   90.00
#
_symmetry.space_group_name_H-M   'P 1'
#
loop_
_entity.id
_entity.type
_entity.pdbx_description
1 polymer ?
#
loop_
_entity_poly.entity_id
_entity_poly.type
_entity_poly.pdbx_seq_one_letter_code
_entity_poly.pdbx_strand_id
1 'polypeptide(L)'
;MAGVKVYTTENCPYCRMVQAFLRKQGIEFEVVNVGRDREAAREMIQLSGQRGVPVTVSGDEVVVGFDAKRLREVFGTPAAGGVYDVVIVGAGPAGLTAGVYCARKLMKTAIITENVGGQAAWSWTIENYMGFTMIRGEDLIHKFEEQVRGFHVHLELDSVEGIDREDGAFVVRNTSEHTFRCRAVILAPGKEPRTLGLPGEDRLIGKGISICATCDAPLFRDRPVAVVGGGNAAIQTAIEMTRIASSVAMIVRSDLRCDEVYIDRAKDLGVQIYLHHEVAALHGEDSLTGITIRDRNTGKEAVLDVSGLFLAIGLVPNTKFLGDLVALNEQGEILIDENCHTNVPGIFAAGDATCVRAKQIIVAAGEGAKAAVEAHDYLLSEEAKERVVAA
;
A
#
# COMPACT_ATOMS: atom_id res chain seq x y z
N MET A 1 -26.14 24.98 19.93
CA MET A 1 -25.17 25.07 18.80
C MET A 1 -25.86 25.83 17.69
N ALA A 2 -25.20 26.76 17.02
CA ALA A 2 -25.74 27.43 15.85
C ALA A 2 -26.09 26.35 14.81
N GLY A 3 -27.29 26.40 14.21
CA GLY A 3 -27.73 25.38 13.26
C GLY A 3 -26.84 25.36 12.01
N VAL A 4 -26.57 24.18 11.48
CA VAL A 4 -25.82 24.00 10.24
C VAL A 4 -26.73 24.30 9.05
N LYS A 5 -26.28 25.18 8.12
CA LYS A 5 -26.97 25.45 6.86
C LYS A 5 -26.19 24.96 5.66
N VAL A 6 -26.86 24.32 4.71
CA VAL A 6 -26.28 23.89 3.44
C VAL A 6 -26.99 24.60 2.29
N TYR A 7 -26.29 25.55 1.66
CA TYR A 7 -26.78 26.24 0.47
C TYR A 7 -26.58 25.36 -0.76
N THR A 8 -27.65 25.14 -1.54
CA THR A 8 -27.71 24.13 -2.60
C THR A 8 -28.54 24.59 -3.80
N THR A 9 -28.49 23.80 -4.89
CA THR A 9 -29.44 23.87 -6.01
C THR A 9 -29.94 22.47 -6.33
N GLU A 10 -31.07 22.33 -7.08
CA GLU A 10 -31.79 21.07 -7.31
C GLU A 10 -30.90 19.96 -7.94
N ASN A 11 -30.02 20.31 -8.88
CA ASN A 11 -29.27 19.36 -9.68
C ASN A 11 -27.77 19.31 -9.32
N CYS A 12 -27.38 19.68 -8.11
CA CYS A 12 -26.00 19.72 -7.70
C CYS A 12 -25.53 18.39 -7.10
N PRO A 13 -24.67 17.63 -7.78
CA PRO A 13 -24.13 16.37 -7.25
C PRO A 13 -23.33 16.55 -5.96
N TYR A 14 -22.48 17.56 -5.91
CA TYR A 14 -21.65 17.88 -4.74
C TYR A 14 -22.46 18.29 -3.51
N CYS A 15 -23.60 18.94 -3.73
CA CYS A 15 -24.52 19.28 -2.64
C CYS A 15 -25.12 18.03 -1.99
N ARG A 16 -25.46 17.02 -2.79
CA ARG A 16 -25.91 15.71 -2.27
C ARG A 16 -24.81 15.01 -1.45
N MET A 17 -23.56 15.12 -1.89
CA MET A 17 -22.43 14.54 -1.16
C MET A 17 -22.22 15.20 0.21
N VAL A 18 -22.30 16.54 0.31
CA VAL A 18 -22.24 17.25 1.60
C VAL A 18 -23.38 16.84 2.51
N GLN A 19 -24.62 16.79 2.00
CA GLN A 19 -25.78 16.39 2.79
C GLN A 19 -25.67 14.94 3.29
N ALA A 20 -25.17 14.02 2.44
CA ALA A 20 -24.91 12.64 2.83
C ALA A 20 -23.85 12.55 3.94
N PHE A 21 -22.77 13.32 3.83
CA PHE A 21 -21.74 13.41 4.87
C PHE A 21 -22.32 13.86 6.21
N LEU A 22 -23.06 14.96 6.24
CA LEU A 22 -23.64 15.51 7.48
C LEU A 22 -24.63 14.53 8.13
N ARG A 23 -25.49 13.87 7.32
CA ARG A 23 -26.40 12.83 7.83
C ARG A 23 -25.65 11.66 8.46
N LYS A 24 -24.58 11.22 7.81
CA LYS A 24 -23.75 10.12 8.30
C LYS A 24 -23.06 10.47 9.63
N GLN A 25 -22.77 11.76 9.84
CA GLN A 25 -22.23 12.27 11.10
C GLN A 25 -23.31 12.49 12.19
N GLY A 26 -24.57 12.24 11.88
CA GLY A 26 -25.68 12.54 12.78
C GLY A 26 -25.90 14.03 13.03
N ILE A 27 -25.43 14.90 12.11
CA ILE A 27 -25.55 16.34 12.23
C ILE A 27 -26.87 16.78 11.57
N GLU A 28 -27.69 17.46 12.36
CA GLU A 28 -28.90 18.12 11.86
C GLU A 28 -28.52 19.39 11.09
N PHE A 29 -29.11 19.59 9.92
CA PHE A 29 -28.83 20.74 9.06
C PHE A 29 -30.07 21.17 8.27
N GLU A 30 -30.09 22.46 7.97
CA GLU A 30 -31.08 23.09 7.11
C GLU A 30 -30.58 23.10 5.66
N VAL A 31 -31.45 22.73 4.71
CA VAL A 31 -31.15 22.81 3.28
C VAL A 31 -31.77 24.07 2.68
N VAL A 32 -30.93 24.97 2.17
CA VAL A 32 -31.36 26.26 1.61
C VAL A 32 -31.15 26.25 0.09
N ASN A 33 -32.23 26.30 -0.69
CA ASN A 33 -32.13 26.28 -2.15
C ASN A 33 -31.95 27.68 -2.73
N VAL A 34 -30.70 28.05 -3.03
CA VAL A 34 -30.35 29.37 -3.59
C VAL A 34 -30.75 29.57 -5.05
N GLY A 35 -31.16 28.50 -5.75
CA GLY A 35 -31.70 28.60 -7.09
C GLY A 35 -33.15 29.17 -7.13
N ARG A 36 -33.88 29.06 -6.01
CA ARG A 36 -35.23 29.56 -5.83
C ARG A 36 -35.33 30.79 -4.93
N ASP A 37 -34.35 31.01 -4.08
CA ASP A 37 -34.29 32.09 -3.09
C ASP A 37 -33.16 33.06 -3.36
N ARG A 38 -33.49 34.26 -3.83
CA ARG A 38 -32.50 35.30 -4.15
C ARG A 38 -31.90 35.98 -2.92
N GLU A 39 -32.58 35.98 -1.78
CA GLU A 39 -32.06 36.53 -0.53
C GLU A 39 -31.03 35.57 0.06
N ALA A 40 -31.37 34.29 0.11
CA ALA A 40 -30.46 33.22 0.50
C ALA A 40 -29.22 33.16 -0.41
N ALA A 41 -29.35 33.39 -1.71
CA ALA A 41 -28.23 33.50 -2.62
C ALA A 41 -27.27 34.65 -2.29
N ARG A 42 -27.82 35.81 -1.88
CA ARG A 42 -27.01 36.96 -1.45
C ARG A 42 -26.32 36.70 -0.10
N GLU A 43 -27.06 36.10 0.85
CA GLU A 43 -26.50 35.67 2.14
C GLU A 43 -25.32 34.73 1.93
N MET A 44 -25.49 33.68 1.11
CA MET A 44 -24.44 32.73 0.78
C MET A 44 -23.19 33.41 0.19
N ILE A 45 -23.38 34.37 -0.75
CA ILE A 45 -22.28 35.09 -1.37
C ILE A 45 -21.55 35.98 -0.35
N GLN A 46 -22.27 36.65 0.55
CA GLN A 46 -21.66 37.43 1.61
C GLN A 46 -20.81 36.59 2.56
N LEU A 47 -21.28 35.40 2.91
CA LEU A 47 -20.59 34.50 3.83
C LEU A 47 -19.39 33.80 3.19
N SER A 48 -19.50 33.40 1.93
CA SER A 48 -18.51 32.53 1.26
C SER A 48 -17.60 33.29 0.27
N GLY A 49 -17.96 34.52 -0.12
CA GLY A 49 -17.25 35.25 -1.16
C GLY A 49 -17.43 34.71 -2.58
N GLN A 50 -18.31 33.70 -2.80
CA GLN A 50 -18.48 33.06 -4.11
C GLN A 50 -19.93 32.78 -4.47
N ARG A 51 -20.16 32.41 -5.75
CA ARG A 51 -21.50 32.15 -6.32
C ARG A 51 -21.82 30.66 -6.50
N GLY A 52 -20.84 29.79 -6.31
CA GLY A 52 -20.98 28.33 -6.50
C GLY A 52 -21.59 27.64 -5.28
N VAL A 53 -22.20 26.47 -5.50
CA VAL A 53 -22.74 25.59 -4.45
C VAL A 53 -22.05 24.23 -4.51
N PRO A 54 -22.01 23.49 -3.38
CA PRO A 54 -22.53 23.78 -2.06
C PRO A 54 -21.68 24.79 -1.28
N VAL A 55 -22.33 25.51 -0.37
CA VAL A 55 -21.68 26.23 0.72
C VAL A 55 -22.32 25.75 2.01
N THR A 56 -21.48 25.33 2.96
CA THR A 56 -21.92 24.85 4.27
C THR A 56 -21.46 25.85 5.34
N VAL A 57 -22.37 26.26 6.19
CA VAL A 57 -22.13 27.23 7.25
C VAL A 57 -22.49 26.63 8.59
N SER A 58 -21.59 26.77 9.58
CA SER A 58 -21.79 26.33 10.96
C SER A 58 -21.16 27.35 11.91
N GLY A 59 -21.96 28.22 12.49
CA GLY A 59 -21.45 29.37 13.23
C GLY A 59 -20.59 30.28 12.35
N ASP A 60 -19.35 30.50 12.73
CA ASP A 60 -18.38 31.30 11.97
C ASP A 60 -17.61 30.52 10.90
N GLU A 61 -17.83 29.20 10.84
CA GLU A 61 -17.13 28.32 9.90
C GLU A 61 -17.89 28.24 8.58
N VAL A 62 -17.18 28.44 7.48
CA VAL A 62 -17.70 28.37 6.12
C VAL A 62 -16.89 27.36 5.31
N VAL A 63 -17.55 26.35 4.79
CA VAL A 63 -16.94 25.35 3.90
C VAL A 63 -17.52 25.52 2.50
N VAL A 64 -16.63 25.75 1.55
CA VAL A 64 -16.97 26.02 0.16
C VAL A 64 -16.75 24.78 -0.68
N GLY A 65 -17.74 24.41 -1.47
CA GLY A 65 -17.68 23.21 -2.28
C GLY A 65 -17.76 21.92 -1.46
N PHE A 66 -17.40 20.81 -2.09
CA PHE A 66 -17.23 19.53 -1.42
C PHE A 66 -15.74 19.35 -1.04
N ASP A 67 -15.32 20.04 0.02
CA ASP A 67 -13.99 19.88 0.60
C ASP A 67 -14.05 18.85 1.76
N ALA A 68 -13.75 17.60 1.45
CA ALA A 68 -13.82 16.49 2.40
C ALA A 68 -12.88 16.68 3.61
N LYS A 69 -11.72 17.36 3.41
CA LYS A 69 -10.78 17.67 4.49
C LYS A 69 -11.39 18.70 5.42
N ARG A 70 -11.83 19.84 4.87
CA ARG A 70 -12.40 20.95 5.65
C ARG A 70 -13.71 20.54 6.35
N LEU A 71 -14.56 19.73 5.69
CA LEU A 71 -15.77 19.17 6.30
C LEU A 71 -15.46 18.32 7.53
N ARG A 72 -14.38 17.52 7.51
CA ARG A 72 -13.96 16.75 8.68
C ARG A 72 -13.33 17.59 9.79
N GLU A 73 -12.59 18.62 9.44
CA GLU A 73 -12.06 19.57 10.42
C GLU A 73 -13.17 20.27 11.19
N VAL A 74 -14.21 20.72 10.49
CA VAL A 74 -15.34 21.47 11.08
C VAL A 74 -16.32 20.57 11.82
N PHE A 75 -16.65 19.41 11.25
CA PHE A 75 -17.71 18.53 11.74
C PHE A 75 -17.20 17.23 12.41
N GLY A 76 -15.89 17.05 12.46
CA GLY A 76 -15.25 15.89 13.06
C GLY A 76 -15.16 14.71 12.11
N THR A 77 -14.32 13.75 12.50
CA THR A 77 -14.32 12.38 11.96
C THR A 77 -15.37 11.57 12.69
N PRO A 78 -15.94 10.53 12.06
CA PRO A 78 -16.72 9.55 12.81
C PRO A 78 -15.90 9.06 14.00
N ALA A 79 -16.47 9.11 15.19
CA ALA A 79 -15.77 8.69 16.42
C ALA A 79 -15.15 7.30 16.22
N ALA A 80 -13.95 7.08 16.79
CA ALA A 80 -13.39 5.74 16.92
C ALA A 80 -14.44 4.88 17.67
N GLY A 81 -14.93 3.83 17.00
CA GLY A 81 -16.06 3.02 17.47
C GLY A 81 -17.24 3.03 16.48
N GLY A 82 -18.09 2.01 16.54
CA GLY A 82 -19.17 1.73 15.58
C GLY A 82 -18.66 1.08 14.28
N VAL A 83 -19.56 0.85 13.35
CA VAL A 83 -19.25 0.14 12.08
C VAL A 83 -18.52 1.08 11.11
N TYR A 84 -17.37 0.62 10.59
CA TYR A 84 -16.67 1.26 9.49
C TYR A 84 -17.32 0.88 8.15
N ASP A 85 -17.19 1.74 7.15
CA ASP A 85 -17.54 1.33 5.78
C ASP A 85 -16.46 0.39 5.25
N VAL A 86 -15.18 0.76 5.46
CA VAL A 86 -14.03 -0.01 4.99
C VAL A 86 -12.96 -0.08 6.08
N VAL A 87 -12.44 -1.28 6.32
CA VAL A 87 -11.18 -1.49 7.03
C VAL A 87 -10.13 -1.92 6.04
N ILE A 88 -8.97 -1.26 6.09
CA ILE A 88 -7.81 -1.56 5.25
C ILE A 88 -6.76 -2.23 6.12
N VAL A 89 -6.24 -3.36 5.68
CA VAL A 89 -5.17 -4.10 6.36
C VAL A 89 -3.85 -3.83 5.66
N GLY A 90 -2.95 -3.12 6.36
CA GLY A 90 -1.64 -2.72 5.86
C GLY A 90 -1.60 -1.27 5.38
N ALA A 91 -0.49 -0.58 5.70
CA ALA A 91 -0.21 0.81 5.34
C ALA A 91 1.03 0.95 4.44
N GLY A 92 1.24 0.00 3.53
CA GLY A 92 2.13 0.17 2.40
C GLY A 92 1.53 1.12 1.34
N PRO A 93 2.19 1.33 0.20
CA PRO A 93 1.68 2.19 -0.88
C PRO A 93 0.25 1.87 -1.31
N ALA A 94 -0.12 0.59 -1.38
CA ALA A 94 -1.48 0.16 -1.71
C ALA A 94 -2.50 0.61 -0.66
N GLY A 95 -2.25 0.30 0.63
CA GLY A 95 -3.18 0.61 1.71
C GLY A 95 -3.32 2.10 1.97
N LEU A 96 -2.22 2.86 1.94
CA LEU A 96 -2.24 4.32 2.09
C LEU A 96 -3.03 4.98 0.94
N THR A 97 -2.81 4.53 -0.31
CA THR A 97 -3.56 5.05 -1.45
C THR A 97 -5.04 4.69 -1.35
N ALA A 98 -5.37 3.44 -0.99
CA ALA A 98 -6.74 3.04 -0.74
C ALA A 98 -7.41 3.92 0.33
N GLY A 99 -6.70 4.23 1.44
CA GLY A 99 -7.17 5.11 2.49
C GLY A 99 -7.54 6.51 2.00
N VAL A 100 -6.70 7.12 1.16
CA VAL A 100 -6.99 8.43 0.53
C VAL A 100 -8.24 8.35 -0.34
N TYR A 101 -8.35 7.32 -1.20
CA TYR A 101 -9.50 7.18 -2.10
C TYR A 101 -10.81 6.91 -1.33
N CYS A 102 -10.77 6.03 -0.33
CA CYS A 102 -11.92 5.80 0.57
C CYS A 102 -12.35 7.08 1.27
N ALA A 103 -11.40 7.82 1.84
CA ALA A 103 -11.67 9.05 2.54
C ALA A 103 -12.24 10.15 1.62
N ARG A 104 -11.76 10.27 0.39
CA ARG A 104 -12.30 11.20 -0.61
C ARG A 104 -13.72 10.88 -1.03
N LYS A 105 -14.12 9.61 -0.94
CA LYS A 105 -15.50 9.14 -1.15
C LYS A 105 -16.35 9.20 0.11
N LEU A 106 -15.84 9.80 1.20
CA LEU A 106 -16.48 9.95 2.52
C LEU A 106 -16.81 8.62 3.21
N MET A 107 -16.16 7.56 2.84
CA MET A 107 -16.28 6.31 3.56
C MET A 107 -15.60 6.43 4.93
N LYS A 108 -16.27 5.97 5.98
CA LYS A 108 -15.66 5.83 7.31
C LYS A 108 -14.63 4.72 7.24
N THR A 109 -13.35 5.10 7.32
CA THR A 109 -12.23 4.21 7.00
C THR A 109 -11.27 4.10 8.18
N ALA A 110 -10.83 2.87 8.48
CA ALA A 110 -9.69 2.61 9.33
C ALA A 110 -8.62 1.88 8.52
N ILE A 111 -7.35 2.15 8.83
CA ILE A 111 -6.19 1.39 8.37
C ILE A 111 -5.56 0.74 9.60
N ILE A 112 -5.36 -0.56 9.59
CA ILE A 112 -4.67 -1.31 10.64
C ILE A 112 -3.37 -1.82 10.06
N THR A 113 -2.25 -1.51 10.71
CA THR A 113 -0.92 -1.83 10.19
C THR A 113 0.10 -1.96 11.31
N GLU A 114 1.02 -2.88 11.18
CA GLU A 114 2.17 -3.03 12.08
C GLU A 114 3.17 -1.88 11.91
N ASN A 115 3.37 -1.43 10.67
CA ASN A 115 4.23 -0.30 10.34
C ASN A 115 3.68 0.48 9.15
N VAL A 116 4.10 1.74 9.02
CA VAL A 116 3.71 2.60 7.91
C VAL A 116 4.78 2.57 6.82
N GLY A 117 4.35 2.33 5.59
CA GLY A 117 5.20 2.35 4.39
C GLY A 117 5.64 0.99 3.88
N GLY A 118 5.69 -0.04 4.75
CA GLY A 118 6.15 -1.38 4.35
C GLY A 118 7.52 -1.34 3.66
N GLN A 119 7.75 -2.21 2.69
CA GLN A 119 9.03 -2.31 1.96
C GLN A 119 9.46 -1.01 1.24
N ALA A 120 8.50 -0.17 0.84
CA ALA A 120 8.82 1.07 0.14
C ALA A 120 9.63 2.04 1.01
N ALA A 121 9.43 2.02 2.33
CA ALA A 121 10.19 2.84 3.27
C ALA A 121 11.69 2.46 3.33
N TRP A 122 12.04 1.22 2.99
CA TRP A 122 13.43 0.71 3.02
C TRP A 122 14.24 1.09 1.77
N SER A 123 13.59 1.59 0.71
CA SER A 123 14.28 1.99 -0.52
C SER A 123 15.11 3.24 -0.28
N TRP A 124 16.42 3.15 -0.51
CA TRP A 124 17.32 4.30 -0.36
C TRP A 124 16.99 5.41 -1.36
N THR A 125 16.70 5.01 -2.61
CA THR A 125 16.40 5.92 -3.71
C THR A 125 15.35 5.29 -4.62
N ILE A 126 14.33 6.06 -4.98
CA ILE A 126 13.25 5.66 -5.89
C ILE A 126 13.28 6.62 -7.07
N GLU A 127 13.55 6.09 -8.28
CA GLU A 127 13.62 6.85 -9.54
C GLU A 127 12.51 6.48 -10.52
N ASN A 128 11.73 5.46 -10.18
CA ASN A 128 10.69 4.88 -11.03
C ASN A 128 9.26 5.14 -10.53
N TYR A 129 9.09 6.10 -9.61
CA TYR A 129 7.78 6.59 -9.20
C TYR A 129 7.48 7.91 -9.92
N MET A 130 6.52 7.88 -10.85
CA MET A 130 6.16 9.05 -11.66
C MET A 130 5.79 10.26 -10.78
N GLY A 131 6.36 11.41 -11.09
CA GLY A 131 6.21 12.65 -10.33
C GLY A 131 7.48 13.08 -9.58
N PHE A 132 8.47 12.17 -9.46
CA PHE A 132 9.77 12.46 -8.86
C PHE A 132 10.89 11.95 -9.77
N THR A 133 11.89 12.81 -10.04
CA THR A 133 13.11 12.36 -10.72
C THR A 133 13.88 11.39 -9.82
N MET A 134 13.91 11.71 -8.52
CA MET A 134 14.51 10.89 -7.47
C MET A 134 13.87 11.29 -6.13
N ILE A 135 13.51 10.30 -5.31
CA ILE A 135 13.02 10.51 -3.95
C ILE A 135 13.47 9.35 -3.06
N ARG A 136 13.74 9.61 -1.78
CA ARG A 136 13.99 8.54 -0.81
C ARG A 136 12.70 7.82 -0.45
N GLY A 137 12.78 6.52 -0.16
CA GLY A 137 11.61 5.74 0.24
C GLY A 137 10.88 6.32 1.44
N GLU A 138 11.62 6.68 2.49
CA GLU A 138 11.07 7.34 3.68
C GLU A 138 10.33 8.64 3.34
N ASP A 139 10.90 9.49 2.48
CA ASP A 139 10.32 10.77 2.09
C ASP A 139 9.04 10.58 1.26
N LEU A 140 9.01 9.58 0.38
CA LEU A 140 7.82 9.23 -0.39
C LEU A 140 6.69 8.76 0.53
N ILE A 141 7.02 7.86 1.45
CA ILE A 141 6.04 7.32 2.41
C ILE A 141 5.54 8.40 3.36
N HIS A 142 6.40 9.29 3.84
CA HIS A 142 5.99 10.43 4.65
C HIS A 142 4.95 11.30 3.94
N LYS A 143 5.12 11.55 2.62
CA LYS A 143 4.12 12.27 1.81
C LYS A 143 2.79 11.53 1.70
N PHE A 144 2.81 10.21 1.55
CA PHE A 144 1.60 9.39 1.52
C PHE A 144 0.87 9.42 2.87
N GLU A 145 1.62 9.25 3.95
CA GLU A 145 1.08 9.30 5.32
C GLU A 145 0.50 10.68 5.65
N GLU A 146 1.21 11.75 5.33
CA GLU A 146 0.73 13.12 5.50
C GLU A 146 -0.61 13.33 4.78
N GLN A 147 -0.74 12.83 3.55
CA GLN A 147 -1.97 12.91 2.78
C GLN A 147 -3.11 12.13 3.45
N VAL A 148 -2.86 10.90 3.92
CA VAL A 148 -3.85 10.07 4.64
C VAL A 148 -4.30 10.76 5.93
N ARG A 149 -3.35 11.25 6.75
CA ARG A 149 -3.63 11.97 7.99
C ARG A 149 -4.42 13.25 7.75
N GLY A 150 -4.14 13.96 6.66
CA GLY A 150 -4.90 15.14 6.25
C GLY A 150 -6.38 14.86 5.92
N PHE A 151 -6.74 13.60 5.68
CA PHE A 151 -8.13 13.15 5.52
C PHE A 151 -8.73 12.57 6.81
N HIS A 152 -8.01 12.61 7.94
CA HIS A 152 -8.45 12.07 9.23
C HIS A 152 -8.90 10.60 9.16
N VAL A 153 -8.22 9.79 8.38
CA VAL A 153 -8.41 8.33 8.38
C VAL A 153 -7.89 7.79 9.71
N HIS A 154 -8.64 6.91 10.35
CA HIS A 154 -8.16 6.25 11.56
C HIS A 154 -7.00 5.32 11.20
N LEU A 155 -5.84 5.55 11.77
CA LEU A 155 -4.65 4.74 11.61
C LEU A 155 -4.33 4.06 12.93
N GLU A 156 -4.51 2.74 12.98
CA GLU A 156 -4.20 1.88 14.12
C GLU A 156 -2.88 1.17 13.87
N LEU A 157 -1.91 1.41 14.78
CA LEU A 157 -0.59 0.75 14.70
C LEU A 157 -0.62 -0.56 15.49
N ASP A 158 -1.01 -1.63 14.82
CA ASP A 158 -1.07 -2.98 15.37
C ASP A 158 -1.14 -4.01 14.25
N SER A 159 -0.82 -5.27 14.54
CA SER A 159 -0.95 -6.39 13.60
C SER A 159 -2.37 -6.95 13.60
N VAL A 160 -2.86 -7.30 12.40
CA VAL A 160 -4.13 -8.01 12.28
C VAL A 160 -3.91 -9.51 12.53
N GLU A 161 -4.67 -10.07 13.47
CA GLU A 161 -4.62 -11.48 13.82
C GLU A 161 -5.61 -12.34 13.02
N GLY A 162 -6.77 -11.74 12.68
CA GLY A 162 -7.79 -12.47 11.92
C GLY A 162 -8.96 -11.59 11.48
N ILE A 163 -9.74 -12.15 10.56
CA ILE A 163 -10.94 -11.50 10.01
C ILE A 163 -12.05 -12.54 9.99
N ASP A 164 -13.17 -12.24 10.64
CA ASP A 164 -14.36 -13.06 10.64
C ASP A 164 -15.54 -12.34 10.00
N ARG A 165 -16.63 -13.07 9.82
CA ARG A 165 -17.91 -12.52 9.38
C ARG A 165 -18.97 -12.78 10.44
N GLU A 166 -19.57 -11.72 10.97
CA GLU A 166 -20.61 -11.77 11.99
C GLU A 166 -21.78 -10.86 11.61
N ASP A 167 -22.98 -11.38 11.63
CA ASP A 167 -24.23 -10.64 11.33
C ASP A 167 -24.15 -9.82 10.02
N GLY A 168 -23.53 -10.40 8.98
CA GLY A 168 -23.39 -9.75 7.67
C GLY A 168 -22.25 -8.73 7.56
N ALA A 169 -21.61 -8.35 8.67
CA ALA A 169 -20.42 -7.48 8.70
C ALA A 169 -19.12 -8.28 8.84
N PHE A 170 -18.01 -7.68 8.44
CA PHE A 170 -16.69 -8.20 8.75
C PHE A 170 -16.23 -7.67 10.11
N VAL A 171 -15.50 -8.50 10.84
CA VAL A 171 -14.88 -8.17 12.14
C VAL A 171 -13.38 -8.43 12.00
N VAL A 172 -12.61 -7.36 11.93
CA VAL A 172 -11.15 -7.42 11.91
C VAL A 172 -10.63 -7.33 13.32
N ARG A 173 -9.85 -8.32 13.77
CA ARG A 173 -9.21 -8.35 15.11
C ARG A 173 -7.72 -8.06 14.97
N ASN A 174 -7.19 -7.25 15.89
CA ASN A 174 -5.77 -7.02 16.03
C ASN A 174 -5.18 -7.79 17.22
N THR A 175 -3.85 -7.81 17.34
CA THR A 175 -3.13 -8.54 18.41
C THR A 175 -3.37 -7.96 19.81
N SER A 176 -3.82 -6.71 19.91
CA SER A 176 -4.23 -6.07 21.17
C SER A 176 -5.70 -6.35 21.54
N GLU A 177 -6.35 -7.32 20.89
CA GLU A 177 -7.75 -7.73 21.12
C GLU A 177 -8.79 -6.65 20.77
N HIS A 178 -8.40 -5.56 20.07
CA HIS A 178 -9.37 -4.60 19.55
C HIS A 178 -10.05 -5.17 18.32
N THR A 179 -11.34 -4.86 18.18
CA THR A 179 -12.17 -5.29 17.05
C THR A 179 -12.69 -4.11 16.25
N PHE A 180 -12.63 -4.25 14.91
CA PHE A 180 -13.09 -3.26 13.96
C PHE A 180 -14.18 -3.87 13.09
N ARG A 181 -15.44 -3.55 13.36
CA ARG A 181 -16.57 -3.99 12.52
C ARG A 181 -16.63 -3.13 11.27
N CYS A 182 -16.78 -3.77 10.09
CA CYS A 182 -16.86 -3.05 8.83
C CYS A 182 -17.74 -3.76 7.81
N ARG A 183 -18.13 -3.02 6.78
CA ARG A 183 -18.98 -3.54 5.68
C ARG A 183 -18.14 -4.09 4.52
N ALA A 184 -16.91 -3.60 4.34
CA ALA A 184 -15.96 -4.09 3.37
C ALA A 184 -14.53 -4.07 3.92
N VAL A 185 -13.66 -4.92 3.35
CA VAL A 185 -12.24 -5.02 3.72
C VAL A 185 -11.38 -4.85 2.49
N ILE A 186 -10.28 -4.10 2.61
CA ILE A 186 -9.21 -4.05 1.60
C ILE A 186 -7.95 -4.64 2.20
N LEU A 187 -7.50 -5.76 1.65
CA LEU A 187 -6.29 -6.46 2.06
C LEU A 187 -5.09 -5.91 1.29
N ALA A 188 -4.18 -5.25 1.98
CA ALA A 188 -2.94 -4.71 1.45
C ALA A 188 -1.72 -5.06 2.35
N PRO A 189 -1.60 -6.32 2.87
CA PRO A 189 -0.62 -6.66 3.88
C PRO A 189 0.81 -6.73 3.35
N GLY A 190 0.99 -6.67 2.03
CA GLY A 190 2.29 -6.73 1.38
C GLY A 190 2.99 -8.09 1.50
N LYS A 191 4.30 -8.08 1.27
CA LYS A 191 5.21 -9.23 1.41
C LYS A 191 6.40 -8.85 2.28
N GLU A 192 7.06 -9.85 2.82
CA GLU A 192 8.34 -9.68 3.48
C GLU A 192 9.45 -10.37 2.69
N PRO A 193 10.62 -9.74 2.54
CA PRO A 193 11.76 -10.38 1.94
C PRO A 193 12.27 -11.49 2.87
N ARG A 194 12.69 -12.59 2.28
CA ARG A 194 13.52 -13.53 3.02
C ARG A 194 14.89 -12.91 3.24
N THR A 195 15.39 -13.04 4.45
CA THR A 195 16.71 -12.57 4.86
C THR A 195 17.73 -13.72 4.88
N LEU A 196 19.00 -13.38 4.91
CA LEU A 196 20.08 -14.33 5.13
C LEU A 196 20.20 -14.69 6.60
N GLY A 197 19.69 -13.84 7.51
CA GLY A 197 19.81 -13.98 8.95
C GLY A 197 21.21 -13.68 9.48
N LEU A 198 21.97 -12.86 8.76
CA LEU A 198 23.36 -12.53 9.11
C LEU A 198 23.45 -11.26 9.97
N PRO A 199 24.41 -11.21 10.90
CA PRO A 199 24.65 -10.01 11.69
C PRO A 199 24.92 -8.78 10.79
N GLY A 200 24.22 -7.68 11.06
CA GLY A 200 24.35 -6.42 10.33
C GLY A 200 23.58 -6.34 9.02
N GLU A 201 22.83 -7.38 8.63
CA GLU A 201 22.00 -7.39 7.41
C GLU A 201 21.00 -6.23 7.42
N ASP A 202 20.22 -6.06 8.49
CA ASP A 202 19.21 -5.01 8.62
C ASP A 202 19.79 -3.60 8.43
N ARG A 203 21.02 -3.37 8.92
CA ARG A 203 21.71 -2.09 8.79
C ARG A 203 22.14 -1.79 7.36
N LEU A 204 22.46 -2.83 6.59
CA LEU A 204 22.97 -2.74 5.22
C LEU A 204 21.87 -2.81 4.14
N ILE A 205 20.64 -3.17 4.49
CA ILE A 205 19.49 -3.07 3.57
C ILE A 205 19.34 -1.60 3.16
N GLY A 206 19.25 -1.37 1.84
CA GLY A 206 19.26 -0.03 1.23
C GLY A 206 20.63 0.66 1.20
N LYS A 207 21.67 0.06 1.82
CA LYS A 207 23.04 0.58 1.85
C LYS A 207 24.05 -0.41 1.25
N GLY A 208 23.64 -1.04 0.17
CA GLY A 208 24.43 -2.05 -0.54
C GLY A 208 23.72 -3.40 -0.60
N ILE A 209 22.84 -3.75 0.32
CA ILE A 209 21.93 -4.88 0.18
C ILE A 209 20.61 -4.39 -0.43
N SER A 210 20.19 -5.04 -1.51
CA SER A 210 18.95 -4.75 -2.23
C SER A 210 18.08 -6.00 -2.35
N ILE A 211 16.77 -5.79 -2.27
CA ILE A 211 15.73 -6.81 -2.50
C ILE A 211 15.00 -6.61 -3.83
N CYS A 212 15.30 -5.52 -4.56
CA CYS A 212 14.64 -5.16 -5.80
C CYS A 212 15.67 -4.71 -6.85
N ALA A 213 16.07 -5.61 -7.74
CA ALA A 213 17.03 -5.27 -8.81
C ALA A 213 16.48 -4.17 -9.72
N THR A 214 15.23 -4.27 -10.15
CA THR A 214 14.58 -3.26 -11.00
C THR A 214 14.58 -1.85 -10.38
N CYS A 215 14.58 -1.77 -9.03
CA CYS A 215 14.57 -0.50 -8.31
C CYS A 215 15.99 0.09 -8.20
N ASP A 216 16.95 -0.75 -7.80
CA ASP A 216 18.25 -0.30 -7.29
C ASP A 216 19.42 -0.53 -8.26
N ALA A 217 19.23 -1.29 -9.35
CA ALA A 217 20.29 -1.59 -10.31
C ALA A 217 21.09 -0.35 -10.79
N PRO A 218 20.46 0.80 -11.08
CA PRO A 218 21.19 1.99 -11.54
C PRO A 218 22.22 2.51 -10.54
N LEU A 219 22.02 2.26 -9.22
CA LEU A 219 22.93 2.69 -8.15
C LEU A 219 24.29 1.95 -8.17
N PHE A 220 24.35 0.81 -8.85
CA PHE A 220 25.52 -0.06 -8.92
C PHE A 220 26.24 -0.01 -10.28
N ARG A 221 26.04 1.08 -11.03
CA ARG A 221 26.74 1.29 -12.31
C ARG A 221 28.25 1.24 -12.11
N ASP A 222 28.90 0.42 -12.95
CA ASP A 222 30.36 0.21 -12.96
C ASP A 222 30.93 -0.30 -11.62
N ARG A 223 30.11 -0.92 -10.77
CA ARG A 223 30.53 -1.51 -9.49
C ARG A 223 30.35 -3.02 -9.51
N PRO A 224 31.19 -3.78 -8.75
CA PRO A 224 31.02 -5.23 -8.60
C PRO A 224 29.82 -5.55 -7.72
N VAL A 225 29.01 -6.54 -8.12
CA VAL A 225 27.81 -6.96 -7.39
C VAL A 225 27.72 -8.47 -7.25
N ALA A 226 26.98 -8.92 -6.23
CA ALA A 226 26.60 -10.32 -6.08
C ALA A 226 25.07 -10.45 -6.05
N VAL A 227 24.56 -11.58 -6.54
CA VAL A 227 23.15 -11.98 -6.49
C VAL A 227 23.04 -13.28 -5.73
N VAL A 228 22.20 -13.34 -4.70
CA VAL A 228 21.94 -14.54 -3.93
C VAL A 228 20.62 -15.15 -4.38
N GLY A 229 20.66 -16.42 -4.77
CA GLY A 229 19.50 -17.19 -5.20
C GLY A 229 19.80 -18.15 -6.34
N GLY A 230 18.93 -19.13 -6.58
CA GLY A 230 19.12 -20.15 -7.61
C GLY A 230 17.90 -20.36 -8.52
N GLY A 231 16.86 -19.55 -8.41
CA GLY A 231 15.67 -19.60 -9.25
C GLY A 231 15.68 -18.62 -10.42
N ASN A 232 14.61 -18.62 -11.23
CA ASN A 232 14.47 -17.74 -12.40
C ASN A 232 14.65 -16.25 -12.05
N ALA A 233 14.11 -15.78 -10.95
CA ALA A 233 14.27 -14.38 -10.53
C ALA A 233 15.74 -14.02 -10.30
N ALA A 234 16.51 -14.90 -9.63
CA ALA A 234 17.90 -14.64 -9.34
C ALA A 234 18.77 -14.59 -10.60
N ILE A 235 18.58 -15.55 -11.53
CA ILE A 235 19.38 -15.59 -12.75
C ILE A 235 19.03 -14.44 -13.70
N GLN A 236 17.74 -14.05 -13.76
CA GLN A 236 17.30 -12.87 -14.53
C GLN A 236 17.90 -11.59 -13.96
N THR A 237 17.90 -11.43 -12.61
CA THR A 237 18.59 -10.34 -11.93
C THR A 237 20.09 -10.32 -12.27
N ALA A 238 20.76 -11.46 -12.22
CA ALA A 238 22.20 -11.55 -12.56
C ALA A 238 22.45 -11.12 -14.02
N ILE A 239 21.61 -11.58 -14.96
CA ILE A 239 21.69 -11.19 -16.39
C ILE A 239 21.45 -9.68 -16.57
N GLU A 240 20.46 -9.11 -15.89
CA GLU A 240 20.18 -7.67 -15.93
C GLU A 240 21.38 -6.86 -15.45
N MET A 241 21.96 -7.27 -14.32
CA MET A 241 23.09 -6.59 -13.71
C MET A 241 24.35 -6.61 -14.59
N THR A 242 24.56 -7.59 -15.49
CA THR A 242 25.72 -7.58 -16.40
C THR A 242 25.77 -6.37 -17.33
N ARG A 243 24.64 -5.68 -17.55
CA ARG A 243 24.56 -4.47 -18.37
C ARG A 243 24.93 -3.20 -17.62
N ILE A 244 25.04 -3.27 -16.31
CA ILE A 244 25.13 -2.12 -15.41
C ILE A 244 26.37 -2.20 -14.54
N ALA A 245 26.61 -3.34 -13.92
CA ALA A 245 27.71 -3.60 -12.99
C ALA A 245 29.01 -3.91 -13.74
N SER A 246 30.16 -3.69 -13.09
CA SER A 246 31.48 -4.04 -13.64
C SER A 246 31.72 -5.55 -13.63
N SER A 247 31.16 -6.27 -12.67
CA SER A 247 31.17 -7.74 -12.58
C SER A 247 30.00 -8.24 -11.78
N VAL A 248 29.55 -9.46 -12.07
CA VAL A 248 28.41 -10.09 -11.40
C VAL A 248 28.80 -11.48 -10.92
N ALA A 249 28.65 -11.70 -9.60
CA ALA A 249 28.74 -13.00 -8.98
C ALA A 249 27.35 -13.51 -8.60
N MET A 250 27.09 -14.80 -8.76
CA MET A 250 25.85 -15.43 -8.34
C MET A 250 26.14 -16.48 -7.29
N ILE A 251 25.52 -16.36 -6.11
CA ILE A 251 25.75 -17.26 -4.96
C ILE A 251 24.54 -18.17 -4.84
N VAL A 252 24.74 -19.46 -5.05
CA VAL A 252 23.67 -20.45 -5.12
C VAL A 252 23.91 -21.52 -4.07
N ARG A 253 23.02 -21.63 -3.08
CA ARG A 253 23.14 -22.57 -1.95
C ARG A 253 23.11 -24.03 -2.33
N SER A 254 22.43 -24.37 -3.43
CA SER A 254 22.28 -25.73 -3.97
C SER A 254 22.48 -25.71 -5.49
N ASP A 255 21.68 -26.45 -6.22
CA ASP A 255 21.65 -26.38 -7.68
C ASP A 255 20.77 -25.24 -8.18
N LEU A 256 21.00 -24.82 -9.42
CA LEU A 256 20.13 -23.89 -10.12
C LEU A 256 18.77 -24.56 -10.39
N ARG A 257 17.72 -23.82 -10.12
CA ARG A 257 16.31 -24.21 -10.38
C ARG A 257 15.67 -23.19 -11.31
N CYS A 258 16.30 -22.96 -12.44
CA CYS A 258 15.88 -22.01 -13.46
C CYS A 258 16.02 -22.65 -14.85
N ASP A 259 15.40 -22.05 -15.85
CA ASP A 259 15.41 -22.53 -17.22
C ASP A 259 16.84 -22.51 -17.79
N GLU A 260 17.23 -23.59 -18.47
CA GLU A 260 18.59 -23.76 -19.02
C GLU A 260 19.01 -22.61 -19.92
N VAL A 261 18.08 -22.05 -20.68
CA VAL A 261 18.34 -20.93 -21.59
C VAL A 261 18.87 -19.68 -20.85
N TYR A 262 18.45 -19.48 -19.58
CA TYR A 262 18.98 -18.38 -18.77
C TYR A 262 20.34 -18.72 -18.18
N ILE A 263 20.61 -20.00 -17.87
CA ILE A 263 21.91 -20.44 -17.37
C ILE A 263 22.99 -20.20 -18.43
N ASP A 264 22.74 -20.63 -19.66
CA ASP A 264 23.68 -20.43 -20.76
C ASP A 264 23.87 -18.93 -21.05
N ARG A 265 22.80 -18.17 -21.08
CA ARG A 265 22.87 -16.73 -21.25
C ARG A 265 23.69 -16.01 -20.17
N ALA A 266 23.56 -16.41 -18.91
CA ALA A 266 24.32 -15.83 -17.80
C ALA A 266 25.82 -16.16 -17.93
N LYS A 267 26.17 -17.42 -18.32
CA LYS A 267 27.56 -17.83 -18.60
C LYS A 267 28.16 -17.04 -19.75
N ASP A 268 27.45 -16.90 -20.86
CA ASP A 268 27.90 -16.15 -22.05
C ASP A 268 28.18 -14.68 -21.72
N LEU A 269 27.43 -14.11 -20.76
CA LEU A 269 27.61 -12.75 -20.27
C LEU A 269 28.67 -12.63 -19.17
N GLY A 270 29.36 -13.71 -18.81
CA GLY A 270 30.47 -13.69 -17.85
C GLY A 270 30.04 -13.66 -16.37
N VAL A 271 28.80 -14.06 -16.07
CA VAL A 271 28.38 -14.19 -14.67
C VAL A 271 29.15 -15.30 -13.97
N GLN A 272 29.82 -14.99 -12.85
CA GLN A 272 30.51 -15.97 -12.04
C GLN A 272 29.52 -16.70 -11.13
N ILE A 273 29.27 -17.99 -11.38
CA ILE A 273 28.29 -18.79 -10.63
C ILE A 273 29.01 -19.67 -9.60
N TYR A 274 28.73 -19.41 -8.31
CA TYR A 274 29.21 -20.19 -7.16
C TYR A 274 28.11 -21.13 -6.70
N LEU A 275 28.11 -22.38 -7.20
CA LEU A 275 27.19 -23.44 -6.75
C LEU A 275 27.60 -23.99 -5.39
N HIS A 276 26.62 -24.41 -4.60
CA HIS A 276 26.82 -24.96 -3.24
C HIS A 276 27.54 -23.97 -2.29
N HIS A 277 27.36 -22.68 -2.53
CA HIS A 277 27.90 -21.62 -1.67
C HIS A 277 26.77 -20.84 -0.99
N GLU A 278 27.07 -20.38 0.21
CA GLU A 278 26.22 -19.46 0.97
C GLU A 278 27.01 -18.22 1.38
N VAL A 279 26.31 -17.12 1.60
CA VAL A 279 26.92 -15.94 2.22
C VAL A 279 27.09 -16.24 3.72
N ALA A 280 28.29 -16.17 4.22
CA ALA A 280 28.64 -16.46 5.61
C ALA A 280 28.83 -15.20 6.47
N ALA A 281 29.25 -14.08 5.85
CA ALA A 281 29.41 -12.80 6.53
C ALA A 281 29.23 -11.63 5.55
N LEU A 282 28.83 -10.49 6.12
CA LEU A 282 28.70 -9.20 5.44
C LEU A 282 29.78 -8.26 5.93
N HIS A 283 30.41 -7.49 5.04
CA HIS A 283 31.48 -6.54 5.37
C HIS A 283 31.04 -5.11 5.08
N GLY A 284 31.41 -4.19 5.97
CA GLY A 284 31.07 -2.77 5.89
C GLY A 284 30.27 -2.29 7.09
N GLU A 285 30.44 -1.03 7.46
CA GLU A 285 29.72 -0.39 8.56
C GLU A 285 28.56 0.49 8.04
N ASP A 286 28.87 1.47 7.21
CA ASP A 286 27.91 2.43 6.65
C ASP A 286 27.33 1.97 5.32
N SER A 287 28.05 1.14 4.57
CA SER A 287 27.63 0.53 3.31
C SER A 287 28.37 -0.79 3.10
N LEU A 288 27.77 -1.66 2.27
CA LEU A 288 28.38 -2.94 1.91
C LEU A 288 29.68 -2.71 1.13
N THR A 289 30.77 -3.37 1.57
CA THR A 289 32.09 -3.33 0.90
C THR A 289 32.52 -4.70 0.44
N GLY A 290 31.89 -5.77 0.88
CA GLY A 290 32.21 -7.14 0.49
C GLY A 290 31.35 -8.17 1.22
N ILE A 291 31.51 -9.43 0.84
CA ILE A 291 30.88 -10.57 1.49
C ILE A 291 31.89 -11.70 1.66
N THR A 292 31.73 -12.51 2.70
CA THR A 292 32.36 -13.82 2.77
C THR A 292 31.39 -14.88 2.26
N ILE A 293 31.81 -15.66 1.28
CA ILE A 293 31.09 -16.84 0.83
C ILE A 293 31.74 -18.11 1.38
N ARG A 294 30.93 -19.12 1.70
CA ARG A 294 31.39 -20.42 2.20
C ARG A 294 30.90 -21.52 1.27
N ASP A 295 31.79 -22.37 0.82
CA ASP A 295 31.48 -23.63 0.14
C ASP A 295 30.88 -24.60 1.16
N ARG A 296 29.65 -25.01 0.97
CA ARG A 296 28.90 -25.91 1.87
C ARG A 296 29.40 -27.33 1.89
N ASN A 297 30.12 -27.76 0.86
CA ASN A 297 30.68 -29.11 0.77
C ASN A 297 32.03 -29.23 1.48
N THR A 298 32.87 -28.20 1.36
CA THR A 298 34.25 -28.22 1.86
C THR A 298 34.48 -27.37 3.11
N GLY A 299 33.52 -26.45 3.40
CA GLY A 299 33.67 -25.44 4.47
C GLY A 299 34.67 -24.34 4.16
N LYS A 300 35.30 -24.31 2.98
CA LYS A 300 36.24 -23.27 2.59
C LYS A 300 35.51 -21.92 2.41
N GLU A 301 36.14 -20.88 2.88
CA GLU A 301 35.66 -19.50 2.75
C GLU A 301 36.50 -18.71 1.74
N ALA A 302 35.82 -17.78 1.07
CA ALA A 302 36.44 -16.80 0.19
C ALA A 302 35.77 -15.44 0.39
N VAL A 303 36.54 -14.37 0.28
CA VAL A 303 36.00 -13.00 0.32
C VAL A 303 35.77 -12.51 -1.11
N LEU A 304 34.62 -11.93 -1.36
CA LEU A 304 34.31 -11.24 -2.60
C LEU A 304 34.13 -9.75 -2.29
N ASP A 305 34.91 -8.93 -2.96
CA ASP A 305 34.77 -7.48 -2.90
C ASP A 305 33.60 -7.07 -3.79
N VAL A 306 32.48 -6.74 -3.17
CA VAL A 306 31.25 -6.32 -3.85
C VAL A 306 30.66 -5.10 -3.16
N SER A 307 30.15 -4.17 -3.95
CA SER A 307 29.47 -2.97 -3.46
C SER A 307 27.95 -3.17 -3.37
N GLY A 308 27.44 -4.22 -4.00
CA GLY A 308 26.01 -4.55 -4.02
C GLY A 308 25.75 -6.04 -3.82
N LEU A 309 24.72 -6.36 -3.03
CA LEU A 309 24.24 -7.72 -2.79
C LEU A 309 22.72 -7.75 -3.02
N PHE A 310 22.29 -8.40 -4.09
CA PHE A 310 20.89 -8.55 -4.44
C PHE A 310 20.32 -9.84 -3.87
N LEU A 311 19.36 -9.73 -2.95
CA LEU A 311 18.70 -10.90 -2.35
C LEU A 311 17.52 -11.36 -3.21
N ALA A 312 17.76 -12.29 -4.11
CA ALA A 312 16.74 -12.90 -4.96
C ALA A 312 16.32 -14.29 -4.43
N ILE A 313 16.13 -14.39 -3.10
CA ILE A 313 15.79 -15.62 -2.37
C ILE A 313 14.30 -15.75 -2.06
N GLY A 314 13.50 -14.85 -2.60
CA GLY A 314 12.05 -14.83 -2.56
C GLY A 314 11.46 -13.88 -1.52
N LEU A 315 10.19 -13.60 -1.72
CA LEU A 315 9.34 -12.81 -0.84
C LEU A 315 8.26 -13.73 -0.28
N VAL A 316 7.85 -13.50 0.96
CA VAL A 316 6.75 -14.25 1.60
C VAL A 316 5.56 -13.30 1.75
N PRO A 317 4.39 -13.63 1.17
CA PRO A 317 3.19 -12.83 1.40
C PRO A 317 2.77 -12.85 2.88
N ASN A 318 2.36 -11.70 3.39
CA ASN A 318 1.88 -11.56 4.77
C ASN A 318 0.40 -11.97 4.86
N THR A 319 0.08 -13.21 4.50
CA THR A 319 -1.29 -13.72 4.34
C THR A 319 -1.67 -14.77 5.37
N LYS A 320 -0.78 -15.13 6.30
CA LYS A 320 -1.03 -16.22 7.27
C LYS A 320 -2.25 -15.99 8.14
N PHE A 321 -2.54 -14.73 8.51
CA PHE A 321 -3.69 -14.36 9.33
C PHE A 321 -5.03 -14.54 8.64
N LEU A 322 -5.03 -14.72 7.30
CA LEU A 322 -6.24 -14.90 6.51
C LEU A 322 -6.82 -16.32 6.63
N GLY A 323 -6.00 -17.33 7.01
CA GLY A 323 -6.45 -18.73 7.00
C GLY A 323 -7.07 -19.09 5.65
N ASP A 324 -8.31 -19.59 5.70
CA ASP A 324 -9.10 -19.97 4.51
C ASP A 324 -10.09 -18.88 4.07
N LEU A 325 -9.95 -17.65 4.57
CA LEU A 325 -10.90 -16.55 4.31
C LEU A 325 -11.00 -16.21 2.83
N VAL A 326 -9.88 -16.18 2.12
CA VAL A 326 -9.80 -15.87 0.68
C VAL A 326 -8.94 -16.89 -0.04
N ALA A 327 -9.16 -17.05 -1.34
CA ALA A 327 -8.38 -17.99 -2.15
C ALA A 327 -6.94 -17.48 -2.33
N LEU A 328 -5.97 -18.36 -2.09
CA LEU A 328 -4.54 -18.12 -2.27
C LEU A 328 -3.99 -19.03 -3.38
N ASN A 329 -2.92 -18.59 -4.06
CA ASN A 329 -2.16 -19.47 -4.94
C ASN A 329 -1.13 -20.31 -4.15
N GLU A 330 -0.38 -21.18 -4.84
CA GLU A 330 0.66 -22.02 -4.23
C GLU A 330 1.79 -21.23 -3.54
N GLN A 331 1.98 -19.98 -3.92
CA GLN A 331 2.95 -19.07 -3.32
C GLN A 331 2.41 -18.32 -2.09
N GLY A 332 1.14 -18.52 -1.75
CA GLY A 332 0.45 -17.84 -0.66
C GLY A 332 -0.04 -16.44 -1.03
N GLU A 333 -0.05 -16.08 -2.32
CA GLU A 333 -0.56 -14.78 -2.78
C GLU A 333 -2.08 -14.82 -2.93
N ILE A 334 -2.73 -13.71 -2.60
CA ILE A 334 -4.18 -13.54 -2.72
C ILE A 334 -4.57 -13.51 -4.20
N LEU A 335 -5.48 -14.40 -4.60
CA LEU A 335 -6.04 -14.41 -5.94
C LEU A 335 -7.05 -13.27 -6.09
N ILE A 336 -6.82 -12.42 -7.09
CA ILE A 336 -7.71 -11.32 -7.45
C ILE A 336 -8.00 -11.30 -8.95
N ASP A 337 -9.13 -10.71 -9.32
CA ASP A 337 -9.42 -10.35 -10.70
C ASP A 337 -8.77 -9.01 -11.11
N GLU A 338 -9.04 -8.56 -12.34
CA GLU A 338 -8.55 -7.30 -12.88
C GLU A 338 -9.04 -6.06 -12.12
N ASN A 339 -10.11 -6.19 -11.32
CA ASN A 339 -10.74 -5.14 -10.53
C ASN A 339 -10.39 -5.22 -9.04
N CYS A 340 -9.42 -6.06 -8.67
CA CYS A 340 -9.00 -6.27 -7.28
C CYS A 340 -10.03 -7.01 -6.40
N HIS A 341 -11.05 -7.66 -6.97
CA HIS A 341 -11.97 -8.50 -6.22
C HIS A 341 -11.30 -9.82 -5.84
N THR A 342 -11.53 -10.27 -4.61
CA THR A 342 -11.23 -11.65 -4.20
C THR A 342 -12.43 -12.56 -4.52
N ASN A 343 -12.31 -13.83 -4.20
CA ASN A 343 -13.44 -14.78 -4.27
C ASN A 343 -14.54 -14.53 -3.22
N VAL A 344 -14.35 -13.58 -2.30
CA VAL A 344 -15.30 -13.26 -1.22
C VAL A 344 -15.90 -11.87 -1.45
N PRO A 345 -17.23 -11.75 -1.68
CA PRO A 345 -17.89 -10.47 -1.84
C PRO A 345 -17.68 -9.55 -0.63
N GLY A 346 -17.25 -8.31 -0.89
CA GLY A 346 -16.93 -7.31 0.12
C GLY A 346 -15.47 -7.36 0.62
N ILE A 347 -14.66 -8.33 0.13
CA ILE A 347 -13.21 -8.36 0.37
C ILE A 347 -12.48 -8.10 -0.94
N PHE A 348 -11.63 -7.08 -0.93
CA PHE A 348 -10.76 -6.65 -2.02
C PHE A 348 -9.31 -6.84 -1.60
N ALA A 349 -8.40 -6.97 -2.56
CA ALA A 349 -6.97 -7.02 -2.23
C ALA A 349 -6.14 -6.23 -3.24
N ALA A 350 -5.00 -5.67 -2.78
CA ALA A 350 -4.14 -4.82 -3.56
C ALA A 350 -2.67 -4.95 -3.13
N GLY A 351 -1.76 -4.65 -4.04
CA GLY A 351 -0.33 -4.60 -3.80
C GLY A 351 0.35 -5.96 -3.82
N ASP A 352 1.52 -6.02 -3.25
CA ASP A 352 2.46 -7.13 -3.43
C ASP A 352 1.97 -8.48 -2.91
N ALA A 353 1.03 -8.50 -1.96
CA ALA A 353 0.44 -9.73 -1.45
C ALA A 353 -0.49 -10.44 -2.44
N THR A 354 -0.89 -9.79 -3.55
CA THR A 354 -1.77 -10.35 -4.57
C THR A 354 -1.02 -11.16 -5.62
N CYS A 355 -1.72 -11.83 -6.53
CA CYS A 355 -1.17 -12.59 -7.64
C CYS A 355 -0.63 -11.71 -8.80
N VAL A 356 -0.73 -10.39 -8.71
CA VAL A 356 -0.21 -9.45 -9.72
C VAL A 356 1.30 -9.55 -9.80
N ARG A 357 1.83 -9.76 -11.02
CA ARG A 357 3.26 -10.05 -11.22
C ARG A 357 4.18 -8.85 -10.97
N ALA A 358 3.73 -7.65 -11.33
CA ALA A 358 4.54 -6.44 -11.23
C ALA A 358 4.52 -5.89 -9.79
N LYS A 359 5.51 -6.26 -8.99
CA LYS A 359 5.68 -5.80 -7.60
C LYS A 359 6.44 -4.47 -7.61
N GLN A 360 5.71 -3.38 -7.80
CA GLN A 360 6.25 -2.01 -7.89
C GLN A 360 5.40 -1.07 -7.06
N ILE A 361 6.01 -0.05 -6.46
CA ILE A 361 5.33 0.95 -5.62
C ILE A 361 4.17 1.62 -6.37
N ILE A 362 4.40 2.01 -7.63
CA ILE A 362 3.38 2.68 -8.45
C ILE A 362 2.21 1.74 -8.80
N VAL A 363 2.49 0.44 -9.04
CA VAL A 363 1.47 -0.57 -9.31
C VAL A 363 0.65 -0.82 -8.06
N ALA A 364 1.29 -1.02 -6.92
CA ALA A 364 0.62 -1.19 -5.63
C ALA A 364 -0.28 0.00 -5.29
N ALA A 365 0.19 1.24 -5.48
CA ALA A 365 -0.62 2.43 -5.30
C ALA A 365 -1.83 2.47 -6.26
N GLY A 366 -1.63 2.13 -7.53
CA GLY A 366 -2.72 2.04 -8.52
C GLY A 366 -3.77 1.00 -8.16
N GLU A 367 -3.35 -0.18 -7.70
CA GLU A 367 -4.25 -1.23 -7.22
C GLU A 367 -5.01 -0.80 -5.96
N GLY A 368 -4.36 -0.13 -5.01
CA GLY A 368 -5.02 0.42 -3.83
C GLY A 368 -6.13 1.42 -4.19
N ALA A 369 -5.86 2.29 -5.18
CA ALA A 369 -6.88 3.20 -5.70
C ALA A 369 -8.05 2.45 -6.32
N LYS A 370 -7.79 1.42 -7.13
CA LYS A 370 -8.79 0.57 -7.79
C LYS A 370 -9.63 -0.16 -6.75
N ALA A 371 -9.02 -0.86 -5.80
CA ALA A 371 -9.70 -1.57 -4.73
C ALA A 371 -10.64 -0.66 -3.92
N ALA A 372 -10.23 0.58 -3.66
CA ALA A 372 -11.08 1.56 -2.97
C ALA A 372 -12.29 2.02 -3.81
N VAL A 373 -12.15 2.13 -5.13
CA VAL A 373 -13.26 2.44 -6.04
C VAL A 373 -14.25 1.28 -6.05
N GLU A 374 -13.79 0.06 -6.21
CA GLU A 374 -14.63 -1.13 -6.23
C GLU A 374 -15.31 -1.39 -4.88
N ALA A 375 -14.62 -1.16 -3.76
CA ALA A 375 -15.23 -1.24 -2.43
C ALA A 375 -16.38 -0.23 -2.26
N HIS A 376 -16.23 0.98 -2.77
CA HIS A 376 -17.30 1.97 -2.75
C HIS A 376 -18.51 1.53 -3.58
N ASP A 377 -18.29 1.04 -4.79
CA ASP A 377 -19.36 0.63 -5.70
C ASP A 377 -20.08 -0.62 -5.16
N TYR A 378 -19.36 -1.54 -4.52
CA TYR A 378 -19.94 -2.64 -3.76
C TYR A 378 -20.87 -2.14 -2.66
N LEU A 379 -20.42 -1.19 -1.82
CA LEU A 379 -21.22 -0.65 -0.72
C LEU A 379 -22.49 0.05 -1.21
N LEU A 380 -22.41 0.79 -2.32
CA LEU A 380 -23.58 1.40 -2.94
C LEU A 380 -24.60 0.36 -3.44
N SER A 381 -24.12 -0.75 -4.00
CA SER A 381 -24.97 -1.84 -4.47
C SER A 381 -25.70 -2.55 -3.32
N GLU A 382 -25.01 -2.77 -2.20
CA GLU A 382 -25.62 -3.38 -1.01
C GLU A 382 -26.67 -2.46 -0.39
N GLU A 383 -26.41 -1.15 -0.27
CA GLU A 383 -27.41 -0.18 0.20
C GLU A 383 -28.66 -0.13 -0.68
N ALA A 384 -28.49 -0.28 -1.99
CA ALA A 384 -29.63 -0.35 -2.92
C ALA A 384 -30.48 -1.62 -2.70
N LYS A 385 -29.83 -2.78 -2.47
CA LYS A 385 -30.53 -4.04 -2.16
C LYS A 385 -31.30 -3.97 -0.85
N GLU A 386 -30.67 -3.42 0.21
CA GLU A 386 -31.32 -3.24 1.52
C GLU A 386 -32.59 -2.37 1.43
N ARG A 387 -32.54 -1.28 0.66
CA ARG A 387 -33.72 -0.41 0.43
C ARG A 387 -34.86 -1.10 -0.30
N VAL A 388 -34.55 -1.97 -1.27
CA VAL A 388 -35.57 -2.75 -2.01
C VAL A 388 -36.23 -3.78 -1.11
N VAL A 389 -35.47 -4.40 -0.19
CA VAL A 389 -36.01 -5.39 0.77
C VAL A 389 -36.87 -4.72 1.86
N ALA A 390 -36.55 -3.48 2.22
CA ALA A 390 -37.25 -2.71 3.26
C ALA A 390 -38.51 -1.98 2.74
N ALA A 391 -38.74 -1.93 1.41
CA ALA A 391 -39.91 -1.29 0.76
C ALA A 391 -40.99 -2.33 0.39
#